data_a7061a66e25b561359333dc9114a4526
#
_entry.id   a7061a66e25b561359333dc9114a4526
#
_cell.length_a   1.000
_cell.length_b   1.000
_cell.length_c   1.000
_cell.angle_alpha   90.00
_cell.angle_beta   90.00
_cell.angle_gamma   90.00
#
_symmetry.space_group_name_H-M   'P 1'
#
loop_
_entity.id
_entity.type
_entity.pdbx_description
1 polymer ?
#
loop_
_entity_poly.entity_id
_entity_poly.type
_entity_poly.pdbx_seq_one_letter_code
_entity_poly.pdbx_strand_id
1 'polypeptide(L)'
;MFELESKKPEEITISTKKTTIKINIEEYTIDANLPVGKIEGPGEFEIGEATIRGIATESGKTIYDIEVNGVHTGIVGGIEENLDDLVADILCTSSVRAIRELEPKLIISMGNVDAMVADLKLTARTEKKLKVKNLDSLPATKEVVVLS
;
A
#
# COMPACT_ATOMS: atom_id res chain seq x y z
N MET A 1 -1.44 -13.94 -8.48
CA MET A 1 -2.37 -12.79 -8.59
C MET A 1 -2.88 -12.39 -7.22
N PHE A 2 -3.03 -11.11 -6.99
CA PHE A 2 -3.67 -10.60 -5.79
C PHE A 2 -4.60 -9.45 -6.15
N GLU A 3 -5.47 -9.09 -5.22
CA GLU A 3 -6.44 -8.00 -5.39
C GLU A 3 -6.30 -6.99 -4.27
N LEU A 4 -6.49 -5.72 -4.62
CA LEU A 4 -6.54 -4.62 -3.68
C LEU A 4 -7.95 -4.05 -3.67
N GLU A 5 -8.51 -3.81 -2.49
CA GLU A 5 -9.79 -3.12 -2.35
C GLU A 5 -9.82 -2.31 -1.06
N SER A 6 -10.73 -1.35 -0.99
CA SER A 6 -10.95 -0.53 0.20
C SER A 6 -12.45 -0.43 0.45
N LYS A 7 -12.93 -1.14 1.46
CA LYS A 7 -14.34 -1.12 1.87
C LYS A 7 -14.63 0.04 2.83
N LYS A 8 -13.58 0.54 3.48
CA LYS A 8 -13.63 1.68 4.41
C LYS A 8 -12.49 2.62 4.09
N PRO A 9 -12.64 3.94 4.30
CA PRO A 9 -11.58 4.90 4.02
C PRO A 9 -10.26 4.62 4.74
N GLU A 10 -10.32 4.04 5.93
CA GLU A 10 -9.15 3.75 6.76
C GLU A 10 -8.56 2.37 6.54
N GLU A 11 -9.10 1.57 5.61
CA GLU A 11 -8.68 0.18 5.46
C GLU A 11 -8.37 -0.18 4.01
N ILE A 12 -7.26 -0.86 3.80
CA ILE A 12 -6.89 -1.50 2.53
C ILE A 12 -6.87 -3.00 2.76
N THR A 13 -7.51 -3.75 1.87
CA THR A 13 -7.50 -5.21 1.91
C THR A 13 -6.70 -5.74 0.72
N ILE A 14 -5.74 -6.61 1.01
CA ILE A 14 -4.97 -7.33 0.00
C ILE A 14 -5.38 -8.79 0.08
N SER A 15 -5.88 -9.34 -1.00
CA SER A 15 -6.37 -10.71 -1.05
C SER A 15 -5.63 -11.54 -2.08
N THR A 16 -5.15 -12.71 -1.67
CA THR A 16 -4.67 -13.77 -2.56
C THR A 16 -5.70 -14.89 -2.56
N LYS A 17 -5.43 -15.99 -3.26
CA LYS A 17 -6.31 -17.16 -3.25
C LYS A 17 -6.57 -17.71 -1.85
N LYS A 18 -5.57 -17.66 -0.97
CA LYS A 18 -5.60 -18.32 0.34
C LYS A 18 -5.54 -17.37 1.51
N THR A 19 -5.22 -16.10 1.28
CA THR A 19 -4.89 -15.18 2.35
C THR A 19 -5.59 -13.84 2.14
N THR A 20 -6.15 -13.29 3.22
CA THR A 20 -6.71 -11.93 3.23
C THR A 20 -5.98 -11.14 4.31
N ILE A 21 -5.43 -10.01 3.90
CA ILE A 21 -4.68 -9.12 4.78
C ILE A 21 -5.39 -7.78 4.82
N LYS A 22 -5.78 -7.33 6.01
CA LYS A 22 -6.43 -6.04 6.22
C LYS A 22 -5.45 -5.08 6.88
N ILE A 23 -5.23 -3.95 6.27
CA ILE A 23 -4.32 -2.93 6.78
C ILE A 23 -5.14 -1.72 7.20
N ASN A 24 -5.03 -1.34 8.49
CA ASN A 24 -5.63 -0.12 9.00
C ASN A 24 -4.59 1.00 8.88
N ILE A 25 -4.89 2.02 8.06
CA ILE A 25 -3.96 3.11 7.80
C ILE A 25 -4.04 4.26 8.79
N GLU A 26 -4.98 4.22 9.74
CA GLU A 26 -5.03 5.16 10.86
C GLU A 26 -4.21 4.65 12.04
N GLU A 27 -4.33 3.36 12.33
CA GLU A 27 -3.59 2.69 13.41
C GLU A 27 -2.25 2.15 12.95
N TYR A 28 -2.05 1.98 11.65
CA TYR A 28 -0.86 1.35 11.05
C TYR A 28 -0.64 -0.06 11.57
N THR A 29 -1.71 -0.84 11.55
CA THR A 29 -1.71 -2.25 11.98
C THR A 29 -2.20 -3.16 10.86
N ILE A 30 -1.83 -4.44 10.95
CA ILE A 30 -2.23 -5.46 9.97
C ILE A 30 -2.96 -6.59 10.68
N ASP A 31 -4.13 -6.93 10.16
CA ASP A 31 -4.92 -8.08 10.61
C ASP A 31 -4.99 -9.10 9.46
N ALA A 32 -4.48 -10.29 9.70
CA ALA A 32 -4.50 -11.40 8.76
C ALA A 32 -5.09 -12.67 9.37
N ASN A 33 -5.92 -12.51 10.39
CA ASN A 33 -6.53 -13.62 11.14
C ASN A 33 -5.50 -14.60 11.73
N LEU A 34 -4.38 -14.08 12.17
CA LEU A 34 -3.34 -14.88 12.81
C LEU A 34 -3.70 -15.18 14.25
N PRO A 35 -3.29 -16.36 14.77
CA PRO A 35 -3.52 -16.70 16.18
C PRO A 35 -2.90 -15.69 17.15
N VAL A 36 -1.85 -15.00 16.75
CA VAL A 36 -1.16 -14.00 17.56
C VAL A 36 -1.85 -12.63 17.54
N GLY A 37 -2.92 -12.47 16.74
CA GLY A 37 -3.65 -11.22 16.61
C GLY A 37 -3.07 -10.30 15.54
N LYS A 38 -3.21 -9.00 15.75
CA LYS A 38 -2.75 -7.99 14.78
C LYS A 38 -1.24 -7.84 14.81
N ILE A 39 -0.67 -7.54 13.65
CA ILE A 39 0.73 -7.14 13.53
C ILE A 39 0.81 -5.64 13.83
N GLU A 40 1.61 -5.28 14.81
CA GLU A 40 1.87 -3.90 15.20
C GLU A 40 3.39 -3.74 15.34
N GLY A 41 3.92 -2.73 14.67
CA GLY A 41 5.33 -2.41 14.77
C GLY A 41 6.23 -3.09 13.75
N PRO A 42 7.54 -2.82 13.82
CA PRO A 42 8.51 -3.28 12.82
C PRO A 42 8.81 -4.78 12.94
N GLY A 43 9.28 -5.36 11.85
CA GLY A 43 9.67 -6.76 11.77
C GLY A 43 9.37 -7.35 10.40
N GLU A 44 9.65 -8.63 10.26
CA GLU A 44 9.38 -9.37 9.03
C GLU A 44 8.44 -10.54 9.34
N PHE A 45 7.43 -10.72 8.50
CA PHE A 45 6.40 -11.74 8.69
C PHE A 45 6.07 -12.39 7.35
N GLU A 46 5.87 -13.69 7.36
CA GLU A 46 5.38 -14.42 6.18
C GLU A 46 3.96 -14.89 6.47
N ILE A 47 3.03 -14.52 5.60
CA ILE A 47 1.61 -14.88 5.73
C ILE A 47 1.12 -15.39 4.39
N GLY A 48 1.00 -16.72 4.28
CA GLY A 48 0.61 -17.34 3.01
C GLY A 48 1.60 -17.00 1.91
N GLU A 49 1.10 -16.35 0.86
CA GLU A 49 1.90 -15.96 -0.31
C GLU A 49 2.55 -14.58 -0.15
N ALA A 50 2.28 -13.90 0.95
CA ALA A 50 2.76 -12.55 1.20
C ALA A 50 3.94 -12.52 2.17
N THR A 51 4.91 -11.67 1.89
CA THR A 51 5.98 -11.32 2.81
C THR A 51 5.74 -9.87 3.24
N ILE A 52 5.64 -9.64 4.55
CA ILE A 52 5.38 -8.34 5.13
C ILE A 52 6.62 -7.86 5.86
N ARG A 53 7.09 -6.68 5.50
CA ARG A 53 8.19 -6.02 6.21
C ARG A 53 7.70 -4.72 6.81
N GLY A 54 7.72 -4.63 8.13
CA GLY A 54 7.36 -3.41 8.86
C GLY A 54 8.61 -2.60 9.14
N ILE A 55 8.55 -1.31 8.87
CA ILE A 55 9.67 -0.37 9.03
C ILE A 55 9.27 0.69 10.05
N ALA A 56 10.07 0.81 11.12
CA ALA A 56 9.83 1.79 12.17
C ALA A 56 10.03 3.21 11.65
N THR A 57 9.26 4.15 12.16
CA THR A 57 9.40 5.58 11.88
C THR A 57 9.61 6.35 13.17
N GLU A 58 10.08 7.58 13.07
CA GLU A 58 10.34 8.44 14.22
C GLU A 58 9.07 8.76 15.01
N SER A 59 7.92 8.81 14.33
CA SER A 59 6.64 9.07 14.98
C SER A 59 6.10 7.88 15.79
N GLY A 60 6.79 6.73 15.75
CA GLY A 60 6.35 5.52 16.44
C GLY A 60 5.37 4.68 15.65
N LYS A 61 4.97 5.13 14.48
CA LYS A 61 4.11 4.37 13.56
C LYS A 61 4.96 3.53 12.63
N THR A 62 4.37 2.49 12.06
CA THR A 62 5.09 1.55 11.18
C THR A 62 4.56 1.69 9.76
N ILE A 63 5.49 1.82 8.80
CA ILE A 63 5.15 1.70 7.37
C ILE A 63 5.45 0.28 6.93
N TYR A 64 4.77 -0.19 5.89
CA TYR A 64 4.84 -1.58 5.50
C TYR A 64 5.18 -1.75 4.02
N ASP A 65 5.96 -2.79 3.74
CA ASP A 65 6.23 -3.30 2.41
C ASP A 65 5.63 -4.71 2.35
N ILE A 66 4.61 -4.89 1.53
CA ILE A 66 3.93 -6.17 1.37
C ILE A 66 4.24 -6.69 -0.03
N GLU A 67 5.01 -7.77 -0.10
CA GLU A 67 5.40 -8.37 -1.36
C GLU A 67 4.55 -9.60 -1.65
N VAL A 68 3.94 -9.60 -2.84
CA VAL A 68 3.21 -10.76 -3.39
C VAL A 68 3.59 -10.89 -4.86
N ASN A 69 4.02 -12.06 -5.28
CA ASN A 69 4.41 -12.34 -6.67
C ASN A 69 5.44 -11.34 -7.24
N GLY A 70 6.39 -10.93 -6.43
CA GLY A 70 7.43 -9.99 -6.85
C GLY A 70 6.98 -8.53 -6.94
N VAL A 71 5.74 -8.24 -6.58
CA VAL A 71 5.21 -6.87 -6.56
C VAL A 71 5.22 -6.35 -5.12
N HIS A 72 5.85 -5.21 -4.91
CA HIS A 72 5.93 -4.55 -3.61
C HIS A 72 4.83 -3.50 -3.49
N THR A 73 3.95 -3.67 -2.51
CA THR A 73 2.94 -2.69 -2.15
C THR A 73 3.37 -1.98 -0.88
N GLY A 74 3.69 -0.71 -1.00
CA GLY A 74 4.06 0.12 0.14
C GLY A 74 2.84 0.76 0.78
N ILE A 75 2.75 0.67 2.10
CA ILE A 75 1.66 1.26 2.87
C ILE A 75 2.26 2.33 3.78
N VAL A 76 2.07 3.58 3.41
CA VAL A 76 2.63 4.70 4.20
C VAL A 76 1.55 5.65 4.73
N GLY A 77 0.35 5.64 4.12
CA GLY A 77 -0.69 6.59 4.52
C GLY A 77 -0.19 8.02 4.38
N GLY A 78 -0.22 8.77 5.47
CA GLY A 78 0.30 10.14 5.53
C GLY A 78 1.71 10.27 6.08
N ILE A 79 2.40 9.16 6.38
CA ILE A 79 3.75 9.18 6.93
C ILE A 79 4.75 9.58 5.85
N GLU A 80 5.67 10.47 6.20
CA GLU A 80 6.72 10.96 5.28
C GLU A 80 8.13 10.70 5.80
N GLU A 81 8.25 9.84 6.81
CA GLU A 81 9.51 9.48 7.47
C GLU A 81 10.02 8.12 7.00
N ASN A 82 11.33 7.97 6.94
CA ASN A 82 12.01 6.69 6.65
C ASN A 82 11.61 6.05 5.31
N LEU A 83 11.19 6.86 4.35
CA LEU A 83 10.74 6.38 3.05
C LEU A 83 11.85 5.70 2.24
N ASP A 84 13.11 6.06 2.49
CA ASP A 84 14.27 5.50 1.80
C ASP A 84 14.42 3.99 2.02
N ASP A 85 13.87 3.48 3.11
CA ASP A 85 13.95 2.06 3.45
C ASP A 85 12.87 1.23 2.76
N LEU A 86 11.96 1.87 2.04
CA LEU A 86 10.80 1.23 1.43
C LEU A 86 10.99 1.04 -0.07
N VAL A 87 10.62 -0.14 -0.56
CA VAL A 87 10.46 -0.40 -2.00
C VAL A 87 8.97 -0.44 -2.28
N ALA A 88 8.51 0.28 -3.29
CA ALA A 88 7.09 0.30 -3.64
C ALA A 88 6.88 0.37 -5.14
N ASP A 89 6.30 -0.68 -5.69
CA ASP A 89 5.79 -0.68 -7.07
C ASP A 89 4.39 -0.09 -7.09
N ILE A 90 3.62 -0.40 -6.03
CA ILE A 90 2.31 0.18 -5.74
C ILE A 90 2.46 0.91 -4.40
N LEU A 91 2.02 2.15 -4.34
CA LEU A 91 2.12 2.95 -3.11
C LEU A 91 0.74 3.40 -2.64
N CYS A 92 0.37 3.01 -1.42
CA CYS A 92 -0.86 3.45 -0.76
C CYS A 92 -0.53 4.64 0.14
N THR A 93 -0.96 5.83 -0.25
CA THR A 93 -0.55 7.06 0.43
C THR A 93 -1.54 8.21 0.23
N SER A 94 -1.48 9.19 1.10
CA SER A 94 -2.09 10.51 0.94
C SER A 94 -1.03 11.60 0.73
N SER A 95 0.24 11.24 0.62
CA SER A 95 1.36 12.18 0.55
C SER A 95 1.93 12.31 -0.87
N VAL A 96 1.87 13.51 -1.41
CA VAL A 96 2.50 13.85 -2.70
C VAL A 96 4.03 13.68 -2.60
N ARG A 97 4.60 14.04 -1.46
CA ARG A 97 6.05 13.89 -1.22
C ARG A 97 6.49 12.43 -1.28
N ALA A 98 5.72 11.53 -0.68
CA ALA A 98 6.03 10.11 -0.72
C ALA A 98 6.04 9.57 -2.15
N ILE A 99 5.10 10.03 -2.98
CA ILE A 99 5.04 9.65 -4.40
C ILE A 99 6.29 10.11 -5.14
N ARG A 100 6.74 11.33 -4.90
CA ARG A 100 7.95 11.87 -5.52
C ARG A 100 9.21 11.14 -5.11
N GLU A 101 9.31 10.76 -3.84
CA GLU A 101 10.50 10.07 -3.33
C GLU A 101 10.57 8.60 -3.76
N LEU A 102 9.43 7.91 -3.78
CA LEU A 102 9.41 6.47 -4.03
C LEU A 102 9.18 6.09 -5.49
N GLU A 103 8.64 7.00 -6.28
CA GLU A 103 8.40 6.80 -7.71
C GLU A 103 7.72 5.46 -8.04
N PRO A 104 6.55 5.17 -7.43
CA PRO A 104 5.85 3.91 -7.72
C PRO A 104 5.28 3.93 -9.15
N LYS A 105 4.95 2.75 -9.65
CA LYS A 105 4.27 2.62 -10.94
C LYS A 105 2.78 2.90 -10.84
N LEU A 106 2.20 2.65 -9.67
CA LEU A 106 0.79 2.82 -9.41
C LEU A 106 0.59 3.40 -8.02
N ILE A 107 -0.31 4.37 -7.91
CA ILE A 107 -0.62 5.01 -6.63
C ILE A 107 -2.06 4.66 -6.25
N ILE A 108 -2.25 4.15 -5.03
CA ILE A 108 -3.57 4.02 -4.43
C ILE A 108 -3.74 5.22 -3.51
N SER A 109 -4.66 6.12 -3.87
CA SER A 109 -4.90 7.32 -3.08
C SER A 109 -5.65 6.98 -1.79
N MET A 110 -5.05 7.35 -0.67
CA MET A 110 -5.69 7.24 0.65
C MET A 110 -6.19 8.61 1.11
N GLY A 111 -6.49 9.49 0.17
CA GLY A 111 -6.89 10.87 0.37
C GLY A 111 -6.03 11.80 -0.48
N ASN A 112 -6.44 13.05 -0.56
CA ASN A 112 -5.66 14.10 -1.23
C ASN A 112 -5.49 13.88 -2.76
N VAL A 113 -6.45 13.20 -3.39
CA VAL A 113 -6.35 12.85 -4.82
C VAL A 113 -6.24 14.08 -5.72
N ASP A 114 -6.94 15.18 -5.39
CA ASP A 114 -6.92 16.39 -6.19
C ASP A 114 -5.54 17.02 -6.24
N ALA A 115 -4.83 17.04 -5.10
CA ALA A 115 -3.46 17.53 -5.05
C ALA A 115 -2.50 16.60 -5.84
N MET A 116 -2.70 15.30 -5.79
CA MET A 116 -1.90 14.34 -6.54
C MET A 116 -2.04 14.59 -8.05
N VAL A 117 -3.27 14.77 -8.52
CA VAL A 117 -3.54 15.03 -9.94
C VAL A 117 -2.95 16.37 -10.36
N ALA A 118 -3.16 17.42 -9.57
CA ALA A 118 -2.71 18.77 -9.90
C ALA A 118 -1.18 18.91 -9.83
N ASP A 119 -0.57 18.47 -8.71
CA ASP A 119 0.86 18.70 -8.46
C ASP A 119 1.76 17.76 -9.25
N LEU A 120 1.31 16.54 -9.50
CA LEU A 120 2.10 15.53 -10.20
C LEU A 120 1.69 15.38 -11.66
N LYS A 121 0.63 16.07 -12.09
CA LYS A 121 0.09 16.00 -13.46
C LYS A 121 -0.24 14.55 -13.86
N LEU A 122 -0.88 13.84 -12.96
CA LEU A 122 -1.30 12.46 -13.18
C LEU A 122 -2.79 12.37 -13.45
N THR A 123 -3.20 11.27 -14.07
CA THR A 123 -4.62 10.95 -14.22
C THR A 123 -5.06 10.10 -13.04
N ALA A 124 -6.33 10.20 -12.67
CA ALA A 124 -6.93 9.40 -11.61
C ALA A 124 -8.17 8.67 -12.13
N ARG A 125 -8.38 7.47 -11.64
CA ARG A 125 -9.58 6.68 -11.91
C ARG A 125 -10.07 6.02 -10.63
N THR A 126 -11.36 5.66 -10.60
CA THR A 126 -11.98 4.98 -9.48
C THR A 126 -12.25 3.52 -9.83
N GLU A 127 -11.89 2.62 -8.94
CA GLU A 127 -12.11 1.20 -9.11
C GLU A 127 -12.64 0.60 -7.80
N LYS A 128 -13.49 -0.43 -7.89
CA LYS A 128 -13.88 -1.20 -6.70
C LYS A 128 -12.77 -2.11 -6.25
N LYS A 129 -12.12 -2.78 -7.19
CA LYS A 129 -11.02 -3.68 -6.96
C LYS A 129 -9.95 -3.45 -7.99
N LEU A 130 -8.72 -3.62 -7.59
CA LEU A 130 -7.58 -3.62 -8.49
C LEU A 130 -6.95 -5.00 -8.48
N LYS A 131 -6.91 -5.65 -9.63
CA LYS A 131 -6.29 -6.97 -9.80
C LYS A 131 -4.87 -6.81 -10.30
N VAL A 132 -3.94 -7.48 -9.65
CA VAL A 132 -2.52 -7.43 -10.01
C VAL A 132 -2.01 -8.84 -10.24
N LYS A 133 -1.54 -9.13 -11.45
CA LYS A 133 -0.96 -10.44 -11.78
C LYS A 133 0.50 -10.51 -11.38
N ASN A 134 1.27 -9.56 -11.84
CA ASN A 134 2.71 -9.48 -11.64
C ASN A 134 3.18 -8.06 -11.93
N LEU A 135 4.47 -7.83 -11.83
CA LEU A 135 5.06 -6.51 -12.05
C LEU A 135 4.78 -5.95 -13.45
N ASP A 136 4.81 -6.82 -14.47
CA ASP A 136 4.58 -6.40 -15.85
C ASP A 136 3.14 -5.97 -16.13
N SER A 137 2.20 -6.36 -15.27
CA SER A 137 0.79 -5.96 -15.42
C SER A 137 0.52 -4.54 -14.93
N LEU A 138 1.48 -3.90 -14.27
CA LEU A 138 1.34 -2.53 -13.80
C LEU A 138 1.43 -1.54 -14.96
N PRO A 139 0.82 -0.35 -14.84
CA PRO A 139 0.82 0.63 -15.93
C PRO A 139 2.23 1.05 -16.35
N ALA A 140 2.44 1.24 -17.66
CA ALA A 140 3.69 1.80 -18.17
C ALA A 140 3.82 3.30 -17.79
N THR A 141 2.69 3.98 -17.70
CA THR A 141 2.62 5.39 -17.26
C THR A 141 2.00 5.43 -15.88
N LYS A 142 2.66 6.13 -14.97
CA LYS A 142 2.19 6.29 -13.59
C LYS A 142 0.76 6.85 -13.54
N GLU A 143 -0.09 6.24 -12.74
CA GLU A 143 -1.47 6.69 -12.55
C GLU A 143 -1.94 6.55 -11.12
N VAL A 144 -3.00 7.28 -10.77
CA VAL A 144 -3.62 7.26 -9.44
C VAL A 144 -4.94 6.48 -9.51
N VAL A 145 -5.13 5.57 -8.58
CA VAL A 145 -6.38 4.82 -8.43
C VAL A 145 -7.02 5.16 -7.08
N VAL A 146 -8.30 5.47 -7.11
CA VAL A 146 -9.12 5.63 -5.91
C VAL A 146 -9.95 4.35 -5.78
N LEU A 147 -9.74 3.61 -4.72
CA LEU A 147 -10.53 2.41 -4.44
C LEU A 147 -11.79 2.79 -3.65
N SER A 148 -12.93 2.36 -4.13
CA SER A 148 -14.20 2.70 -3.46
C SER A 148 -15.28 1.65 -3.69
#